data_4e64983564d02026110d55496bdbaad6
#
_entry.id   4e64983564d02026110d55496bdbaad6
#
_cell.length_a   1.000
_cell.length_b   1.000
_cell.length_c   1.000
_cell.angle_alpha   90.00
_cell.angle_beta   90.00
_cell.angle_gamma   90.00
#
_symmetry.space_group_name_H-M   'P 1'
#
loop_
_entity.id
_entity.type
_entity.pdbx_description
1 polymer ?
#
loop_
_entity_poly.entity_id
_entity_poly.type
_entity_poly.pdbx_seq_one_letter_code
_entity_poly.pdbx_strand_id
1 'polypeptide(L)'
;MRATISRKALDAITCSELDLRLQSPRGNPRRGPPRKQAQSVRGQLESVSMSRDAVPTKVTDGVASKVPEVTLGFWVIKVAATTLGETGGDTLSMTLGLGYLTSTLIFASALIVLAACQIAAKRFHPFLYWATIIASTTAGTTLADFADRSLGIGYAGGSLLLLACVLGSLGLWYRSEGTVSVNTVSTPRVEAFYWVTITFSQTLGTALGDWAADAGLGYRGGALLFGALLILVAIAYYRTRIAPATLFWMAFILTRPLGATVGDFFDKPIAEGGLNVSRPLATAIIAAFIVACILLIPQRAGTHPGSASAGSPRR
;
A
#
# COMPACT_ATOMS: atom_id res chain seq x y z
N MET A 1 -12.77 -11.73 27.33
CA MET A 1 -14.20 -11.41 27.32
C MET A 1 -14.35 -9.90 27.42
N ARG A 2 -14.51 -9.16 26.32
CA ARG A 2 -14.85 -7.73 26.31
C ARG A 2 -16.18 -7.59 25.60
N ALA A 3 -17.19 -7.16 26.36
CA ALA A 3 -18.55 -6.97 25.88
C ALA A 3 -18.60 -5.81 24.88
N THR A 4 -18.98 -6.10 23.64
CA THR A 4 -19.26 -5.09 22.62
C THR A 4 -20.68 -4.61 22.86
N ILE A 5 -20.83 -3.42 23.44
CA ILE A 5 -22.13 -2.76 23.56
C ILE A 5 -22.53 -2.26 22.18
N SER A 6 -23.60 -2.84 21.63
CA SER A 6 -24.15 -2.51 20.31
C SER A 6 -24.66 -1.06 20.29
N ARG A 7 -24.36 -0.31 19.22
CA ARG A 7 -24.87 1.06 18.98
C ARG A 7 -26.40 1.17 19.11
N LYS A 8 -27.15 0.13 18.82
CA LYS A 8 -28.61 0.08 19.03
C LYS A 8 -29.05 0.23 20.50
N ALA A 9 -28.18 -0.15 21.46
CA ALA A 9 -28.51 0.04 22.89
C ALA A 9 -28.31 1.49 23.36
N LEU A 10 -27.42 2.24 22.73
CA LEU A 10 -27.19 3.66 23.07
C LEU A 10 -28.29 4.55 22.51
N ASP A 11 -28.80 4.25 21.33
CA ASP A 11 -29.92 5.02 20.70
C ASP A 11 -31.24 4.78 21.40
N ALA A 12 -31.46 3.61 22.03
CA ALA A 12 -32.65 3.31 22.79
C ALA A 12 -32.73 4.04 24.14
N ILE A 13 -31.59 4.35 24.76
CA ILE A 13 -31.52 5.07 26.05
C ILE A 13 -31.79 6.57 25.85
N THR A 14 -31.33 7.16 24.72
CA THR A 14 -31.54 8.57 24.41
C THR A 14 -32.99 8.90 24.02
N CYS A 15 -33.71 7.97 23.39
CA CYS A 15 -35.14 8.16 23.10
C CYS A 15 -36.06 8.04 24.32
N SER A 16 -35.69 7.17 25.28
CA SER A 16 -36.50 6.95 26.51
C SER A 16 -36.47 8.14 27.48
N GLU A 17 -35.35 8.87 27.53
CA GLU A 17 -35.25 10.08 28.41
C GLU A 17 -35.93 11.32 27.80
N LEU A 18 -36.09 11.40 26.50
CA LEU A 18 -36.79 12.52 25.84
C LEU A 18 -38.31 12.39 25.96
N ASP A 19 -38.87 11.17 25.96
CA ASP A 19 -40.33 10.96 26.07
C ASP A 19 -40.87 11.16 27.51
N LEU A 20 -40.05 10.99 28.56
CA LEU A 20 -40.44 11.22 29.94
C LEU A 20 -40.53 12.72 30.32
N ARG A 21 -40.02 13.64 29.50
CA ARG A 21 -40.08 15.08 29.73
C ARG A 21 -41.24 15.79 29.02
N LEU A 22 -41.98 15.10 28.15
CA LEU A 22 -43.12 15.68 27.43
C LEU A 22 -44.49 15.40 28.05
N GLN A 23 -44.53 14.64 29.17
CA GLN A 23 -45.77 14.38 29.92
C GLN A 23 -45.79 15.18 31.24
N SER A 24 -45.88 16.51 31.17
CA SER A 24 -46.21 17.36 32.31
C SER A 24 -47.54 18.07 32.09
N PRO A 25 -48.39 18.18 33.13
CA PRO A 25 -49.79 18.60 32.97
C PRO A 25 -49.93 20.08 32.59
N ARG A 26 -50.95 20.34 31.80
CA ARG A 26 -51.37 21.66 31.28
C ARG A 26 -51.43 22.71 32.39
N GLY A 27 -50.37 23.53 32.53
CA GLY A 27 -50.32 24.74 33.31
C GLY A 27 -50.58 25.97 32.44
N ASN A 28 -51.33 26.90 32.99
CA ASN A 28 -51.86 28.15 32.44
C ASN A 28 -50.76 29.01 31.72
N PRO A 29 -50.90 29.47 30.50
CA PRO A 29 -49.84 30.09 29.68
C PRO A 29 -49.52 31.56 30.02
N ARG A 30 -49.91 32.09 31.16
CA ARG A 30 -49.72 33.54 31.51
C ARG A 30 -48.72 33.85 32.59
N ARG A 31 -47.98 32.89 33.14
CA ARG A 31 -46.88 33.20 34.09
C ARG A 31 -45.57 32.57 33.62
N GLY A 32 -44.65 33.40 33.16
CA GLY A 32 -43.27 32.99 32.90
C GLY A 32 -42.59 32.43 34.18
N PRO A 33 -41.56 31.61 34.06
CA PRO A 33 -40.89 30.99 35.19
C PRO A 33 -40.30 32.08 36.13
N PRO A 34 -40.31 31.86 37.46
CA PRO A 34 -39.79 32.83 38.44
C PRO A 34 -38.30 33.11 38.14
N ARG A 35 -37.93 34.40 38.22
CA ARG A 35 -36.60 34.94 37.84
C ARG A 35 -35.40 34.15 38.41
N LYS A 36 -35.55 33.51 39.56
CA LYS A 36 -34.53 32.67 40.21
C LYS A 36 -34.26 31.34 39.45
N GLN A 37 -35.29 30.76 38.80
CA GLN A 37 -35.10 29.53 38.03
C GLN A 37 -34.41 29.81 36.68
N ALA A 38 -34.69 30.95 36.06
CA ALA A 38 -34.04 31.36 34.81
C ALA A 38 -32.54 31.66 35.04
N GLN A 39 -32.15 32.20 36.18
CA GLN A 39 -30.74 32.41 36.53
C GLN A 39 -30.00 31.09 36.81
N SER A 40 -30.64 30.14 37.48
CA SER A 40 -30.06 28.81 37.74
C SER A 40 -29.80 28.03 36.45
N VAL A 41 -30.74 28.05 35.50
CA VAL A 41 -30.58 27.39 34.22
C VAL A 41 -29.49 28.06 33.36
N ARG A 42 -29.39 29.41 33.44
CA ARG A 42 -28.34 30.14 32.73
C ARG A 42 -26.95 29.87 33.28
N GLY A 43 -26.80 29.80 34.62
CA GLY A 43 -25.54 29.41 35.27
C GLY A 43 -25.14 27.98 34.97
N GLN A 44 -26.09 27.04 34.85
CA GLN A 44 -25.80 25.68 34.45
C GLN A 44 -25.41 25.57 32.95
N LEU A 45 -26.02 26.36 32.08
CA LEU A 45 -25.63 26.41 30.67
C LEU A 45 -24.25 27.05 30.46
N GLU A 46 -23.92 28.10 31.23
CA GLU A 46 -22.59 28.71 31.18
C GLU A 46 -21.51 27.79 31.75
N SER A 47 -21.78 27.04 32.83
CA SER A 47 -20.83 26.06 33.38
C SER A 47 -20.62 24.85 32.44
N VAL A 48 -21.64 24.43 31.69
CA VAL A 48 -21.53 23.38 30.67
C VAL A 48 -20.78 23.89 29.41
N SER A 49 -20.93 25.18 29.08
CA SER A 49 -20.18 25.83 28.00
C SER A 49 -18.70 25.98 28.35
N MET A 50 -18.38 26.47 29.55
CA MET A 50 -17.00 26.59 30.03
C MET A 50 -16.30 25.24 30.23
N SER A 51 -17.05 24.17 30.54
CA SER A 51 -16.48 22.81 30.64
C SER A 51 -16.22 22.16 29.29
N ARG A 52 -16.80 22.68 28.19
CA ARG A 52 -16.49 22.20 26.82
C ARG A 52 -15.18 22.73 26.24
N ASP A 53 -14.72 23.89 26.74
CA ASP A 53 -13.50 24.52 26.23
C ASP A 53 -12.24 24.05 26.99
N ALA A 54 -12.38 23.22 28.03
CA ALA A 54 -11.29 22.80 28.90
C ALA A 54 -10.93 21.30 28.83
N VAL A 55 -11.45 20.53 27.87
CA VAL A 55 -10.87 19.25 27.54
C VAL A 55 -9.85 19.52 26.44
N PRO A 56 -8.53 19.47 26.72
CA PRO A 56 -7.56 19.39 25.64
C PRO A 56 -7.86 18.05 24.95
N THR A 57 -8.62 18.08 23.86
CA THR A 57 -8.57 17.01 22.89
C THR A 57 -7.09 16.92 22.54
N LYS A 58 -6.40 15.93 23.15
CA LYS A 58 -5.15 15.43 22.61
C LYS A 58 -5.45 15.16 21.15
N VAL A 59 -5.07 16.10 20.28
CA VAL A 59 -4.96 15.87 18.86
C VAL A 59 -3.98 14.71 18.82
N THR A 60 -4.51 13.49 18.72
CA THR A 60 -3.71 12.35 18.32
C THR A 60 -3.26 12.76 16.94
N ASP A 61 -2.01 13.23 16.83
CA ASP A 61 -1.34 13.40 15.55
C ASP A 61 -1.64 12.13 14.77
N GLY A 62 -2.50 12.25 13.76
CA GLY A 62 -2.93 11.11 12.98
C GLY A 62 -1.67 10.43 12.45
N VAL A 63 -1.41 9.20 12.90
CA VAL A 63 -0.21 8.46 12.48
C VAL A 63 -0.32 8.28 10.98
N ALA A 64 0.44 9.09 10.23
CA ALA A 64 0.47 9.01 8.78
C ALA A 64 1.00 7.62 8.35
N SER A 65 0.45 7.08 7.28
CA SER A 65 1.00 5.84 6.69
C SER A 65 2.45 6.06 6.30
N LYS A 66 3.27 5.02 6.41
CA LYS A 66 4.66 5.03 5.93
C LYS A 66 4.78 4.62 4.46
N VAL A 67 3.65 4.47 3.77
CA VAL A 67 3.55 4.25 2.33
C VAL A 67 3.23 5.59 1.65
N PRO A 68 3.82 5.90 0.48
CA PRO A 68 3.47 7.10 -0.27
C PRO A 68 1.98 7.11 -0.63
N GLU A 69 1.42 8.31 -0.78
CA GLU A 69 0.09 8.48 -1.35
C GLU A 69 0.02 7.85 -2.76
N VAL A 70 -1.01 7.03 -2.99
CA VAL A 70 -1.18 6.26 -4.22
C VAL A 70 -1.75 7.18 -5.32
N THR A 71 -0.84 7.85 -6.01
CA THR A 71 -1.10 8.78 -7.12
C THR A 71 -0.60 8.18 -8.44
N LEU A 72 -0.84 8.86 -9.56
CA LEU A 72 -0.23 8.48 -10.84
C LEU A 72 1.30 8.45 -10.74
N GLY A 73 1.90 9.42 -10.02
CA GLY A 73 3.36 9.46 -9.77
C GLY A 73 3.86 8.21 -9.04
N PHE A 74 3.10 7.72 -8.06
CA PHE A 74 3.41 6.45 -7.39
C PHE A 74 3.52 5.28 -8.40
N TRP A 75 2.54 5.14 -9.32
CA TRP A 75 2.54 4.06 -10.30
C TRP A 75 3.66 4.19 -11.32
N VAL A 76 3.99 5.42 -11.76
CA VAL A 76 5.12 5.67 -12.68
C VAL A 76 6.43 5.22 -12.03
N ILE A 77 6.71 5.65 -10.80
CA ILE A 77 7.92 5.25 -10.07
C ILE A 77 7.89 3.74 -9.80
N LYS A 78 6.71 3.16 -9.47
CA LYS A 78 6.58 1.73 -9.19
C LYS A 78 6.91 0.86 -10.41
N VAL A 79 6.42 1.21 -11.60
CA VAL A 79 6.75 0.49 -12.85
C VAL A 79 8.25 0.64 -13.15
N ALA A 80 8.80 1.86 -13.06
CA ALA A 80 10.22 2.07 -13.25
C ALA A 80 11.08 1.26 -12.25
N ALA A 81 10.66 1.20 -10.97
CA ALA A 81 11.37 0.44 -9.93
C ALA A 81 11.33 -1.07 -10.22
N THR A 82 10.23 -1.60 -10.75
CA THR A 82 10.16 -3.03 -11.13
C THR A 82 10.99 -3.34 -12.37
N THR A 83 11.05 -2.43 -13.33
CA THR A 83 11.95 -2.53 -14.50
C THR A 83 13.43 -2.44 -14.07
N LEU A 84 13.75 -1.53 -13.14
CA LEU A 84 15.10 -1.45 -12.56
C LEU A 84 15.48 -2.75 -11.83
N GLY A 85 14.53 -3.35 -11.11
CA GLY A 85 14.76 -4.60 -10.41
C GLY A 85 15.16 -5.73 -11.34
N GLU A 86 14.57 -5.78 -12.54
CA GLU A 86 14.92 -6.75 -13.58
C GLU A 86 16.32 -6.48 -14.11
N THR A 87 16.54 -5.34 -14.74
CA THR A 87 17.84 -5.01 -15.33
C THR A 87 18.98 -4.99 -14.31
N GLY A 88 18.72 -4.58 -13.06
CA GLY A 88 19.70 -4.55 -11.96
C GLY A 88 20.02 -5.95 -11.43
N GLY A 89 19.02 -6.82 -11.30
CA GLY A 89 19.20 -8.23 -10.95
C GLY A 89 20.09 -8.95 -11.95
N ASP A 90 19.73 -8.81 -13.22
CA ASP A 90 20.49 -9.39 -14.35
C ASP A 90 21.91 -8.79 -14.48
N THR A 91 22.08 -7.51 -14.14
CA THR A 91 23.42 -6.91 -14.12
C THR A 91 24.33 -7.63 -13.13
N LEU A 92 23.90 -7.90 -11.89
CA LEU A 92 24.71 -8.62 -10.92
C LEU A 92 24.86 -10.10 -11.25
N SER A 93 23.75 -10.77 -11.53
CA SER A 93 23.72 -12.23 -11.70
C SER A 93 24.40 -12.68 -12.99
N MET A 94 24.13 -12.00 -14.10
CA MET A 94 24.56 -12.40 -15.43
C MET A 94 25.75 -11.56 -15.91
N THR A 95 25.69 -10.22 -15.91
CA THR A 95 26.72 -9.37 -16.51
C THR A 95 28.00 -9.37 -15.66
N LEU A 96 27.89 -9.28 -14.32
CA LEU A 96 29.02 -9.38 -13.42
C LEU A 96 29.38 -10.83 -13.06
N GLY A 97 28.58 -11.82 -13.50
CA GLY A 97 28.87 -13.23 -13.34
C GLY A 97 28.81 -13.76 -11.91
N LEU A 98 28.11 -13.05 -10.98
CA LEU A 98 28.00 -13.51 -9.59
C LEU A 98 27.06 -14.71 -9.43
N GLY A 99 26.25 -14.99 -10.43
CA GLY A 99 25.23 -16.04 -10.40
C GLY A 99 24.00 -15.66 -9.57
N TYR A 100 22.93 -16.44 -9.75
CA TYR A 100 21.60 -16.10 -9.15
C TYR A 100 21.62 -16.22 -7.63
N LEU A 101 22.21 -17.26 -7.04
CA LEU A 101 22.22 -17.47 -5.60
C LEU A 101 22.95 -16.33 -4.86
N THR A 102 24.18 -15.98 -5.32
CA THR A 102 24.97 -14.93 -4.67
C THR A 102 24.27 -13.58 -4.78
N SER A 103 23.73 -13.27 -5.96
CA SER A 103 22.97 -12.03 -6.18
C SER A 103 21.71 -11.98 -5.31
N THR A 104 20.99 -13.11 -5.16
CA THR A 104 19.85 -13.22 -4.25
C THR A 104 20.25 -12.93 -2.81
N LEU A 105 21.36 -13.51 -2.32
CA LEU A 105 21.83 -13.28 -0.96
C LEU A 105 22.20 -11.81 -0.72
N ILE A 106 22.84 -11.15 -1.69
CA ILE A 106 23.19 -9.72 -1.61
C ILE A 106 21.92 -8.87 -1.54
N PHE A 107 20.98 -9.05 -2.47
CA PHE A 107 19.78 -8.22 -2.52
C PHE A 107 18.78 -8.54 -1.39
N ALA A 108 18.68 -9.80 -0.95
CA ALA A 108 17.88 -10.17 0.21
C ALA A 108 18.44 -9.57 1.50
N SER A 109 19.76 -9.56 1.66
CA SER A 109 20.40 -8.90 2.80
C SER A 109 20.15 -7.39 2.80
N ALA A 110 20.28 -6.74 1.64
CA ALA A 110 19.97 -5.32 1.48
C ALA A 110 18.47 -5.04 1.79
N LEU A 111 17.56 -5.89 1.30
CA LEU A 111 16.15 -5.81 1.58
C LEU A 111 15.84 -5.92 3.08
N ILE A 112 16.44 -6.90 3.77
CA ILE A 112 16.24 -7.08 5.23
C ILE A 112 16.69 -5.84 5.99
N VAL A 113 17.85 -5.29 5.66
CA VAL A 113 18.37 -4.08 6.30
C VAL A 113 17.48 -2.88 6.03
N LEU A 114 17.12 -2.64 4.77
CA LEU A 114 16.27 -1.50 4.40
C LEU A 114 14.86 -1.62 4.97
N ALA A 115 14.25 -2.82 4.98
CA ALA A 115 12.96 -3.07 5.60
C ALA A 115 13.01 -2.85 7.12
N ALA A 116 14.08 -3.30 7.79
CA ALA A 116 14.29 -3.04 9.22
C ALA A 116 14.42 -1.53 9.49
N CYS A 117 15.18 -0.79 8.67
CA CYS A 117 15.29 0.66 8.75
C CYS A 117 13.92 1.34 8.51
N GLN A 118 13.13 0.85 7.54
CA GLN A 118 11.80 1.36 7.26
C GLN A 118 10.84 1.14 8.44
N ILE A 119 10.88 -0.04 9.06
CA ILE A 119 10.07 -0.37 10.23
C ILE A 119 10.51 0.48 11.45
N ALA A 120 11.81 0.68 11.64
CA ALA A 120 12.34 1.49 12.72
C ALA A 120 12.10 3.00 12.53
N ALA A 121 11.95 3.47 11.30
CA ALA A 121 11.68 4.88 11.00
C ALA A 121 10.35 5.33 11.60
N LYS A 122 10.33 6.50 12.25
CA LYS A 122 9.13 7.05 12.88
C LYS A 122 8.25 7.84 11.91
N ARG A 123 8.76 8.17 10.72
CA ARG A 123 8.10 8.98 9.70
C ARG A 123 8.35 8.39 8.33
N PHE A 124 7.49 8.75 7.38
CA PHE A 124 7.69 8.43 5.98
C PHE A 124 8.93 9.12 5.41
N HIS A 125 9.79 8.35 4.75
CA HIS A 125 10.98 8.81 4.05
C HIS A 125 10.94 8.30 2.61
N PRO A 126 10.75 9.18 1.60
CA PRO A 126 10.58 8.76 0.21
C PRO A 126 11.73 7.89 -0.31
N PHE A 127 12.97 8.33 -0.13
CA PHE A 127 14.14 7.58 -0.61
C PHE A 127 14.28 6.21 0.07
N LEU A 128 14.02 6.12 1.38
CA LEU A 128 14.08 4.85 2.10
C LEU A 128 12.99 3.89 1.60
N TYR A 129 11.76 4.38 1.40
CA TYR A 129 10.66 3.58 0.87
C TYR A 129 10.99 3.04 -0.52
N TRP A 130 11.39 3.90 -1.45
CA TRP A 130 11.69 3.48 -2.82
C TRP A 130 12.95 2.63 -2.91
N ALA A 131 13.97 2.87 -2.08
CA ALA A 131 15.13 1.97 -1.96
C ALA A 131 14.71 0.56 -1.49
N THR A 132 13.81 0.46 -0.50
CA THR A 132 13.27 -0.82 -0.04
C THR A 132 12.46 -1.52 -1.13
N ILE A 133 11.65 -0.78 -1.90
CA ILE A 133 10.94 -1.32 -3.07
C ILE A 133 11.93 -1.85 -4.11
N ILE A 134 12.97 -1.08 -4.46
CA ILE A 134 13.98 -1.50 -5.43
C ILE A 134 14.70 -2.77 -4.93
N ALA A 135 15.14 -2.79 -3.67
CA ALA A 135 15.77 -3.98 -3.10
C ALA A 135 14.83 -5.20 -3.13
N SER A 136 13.54 -5.01 -2.82
CA SER A 136 12.56 -6.10 -2.83
C SER A 136 12.30 -6.65 -4.24
N THR A 137 12.24 -5.77 -5.25
CA THR A 137 12.03 -6.21 -6.63
C THR A 137 13.27 -6.89 -7.20
N THR A 138 14.48 -6.39 -6.93
CA THR A 138 15.73 -6.99 -7.38
C THR A 138 16.01 -8.34 -6.69
N ALA A 139 15.74 -8.43 -5.38
CA ALA A 139 15.79 -9.71 -4.67
C ALA A 139 14.77 -10.71 -5.23
N GLY A 140 13.56 -10.22 -5.59
CA GLY A 140 12.52 -11.03 -6.21
C GLY A 140 12.94 -11.59 -7.57
N THR A 141 13.61 -10.78 -8.43
CA THR A 141 14.15 -11.22 -9.73
C THR A 141 15.13 -12.37 -9.51
N THR A 142 16.22 -12.10 -8.78
CA THR A 142 17.30 -13.08 -8.61
C THR A 142 16.85 -14.35 -7.89
N LEU A 143 15.86 -14.25 -6.99
CA LEU A 143 15.27 -15.41 -6.30
C LEU A 143 14.40 -16.25 -7.26
N ALA A 144 13.59 -15.62 -8.12
CA ALA A 144 12.79 -16.32 -9.12
C ALA A 144 13.71 -17.04 -10.11
N ASP A 145 14.71 -16.35 -10.64
CA ASP A 145 15.70 -16.95 -11.55
C ASP A 145 16.47 -18.11 -10.89
N PHE A 146 16.83 -17.97 -9.61
CA PHE A 146 17.46 -19.05 -8.87
C PHE A 146 16.55 -20.27 -8.75
N ALA A 147 15.28 -20.05 -8.42
CA ALA A 147 14.29 -21.11 -8.29
C ALA A 147 14.00 -21.80 -9.62
N ASP A 148 13.78 -21.02 -10.68
CA ASP A 148 13.36 -21.55 -11.97
C ASP A 148 14.53 -22.08 -12.80
N ARG A 149 15.67 -21.37 -12.83
CA ARG A 149 16.83 -21.70 -13.70
C ARG A 149 17.87 -22.56 -13.02
N SER A 150 18.06 -22.40 -11.68
CA SER A 150 19.08 -23.19 -10.94
C SER A 150 18.49 -24.43 -10.27
N LEU A 151 17.30 -24.31 -9.65
CA LEU A 151 16.63 -25.45 -8.99
C LEU A 151 15.67 -26.20 -9.91
N GLY A 152 15.27 -25.61 -11.05
CA GLY A 152 14.42 -26.25 -12.03
C GLY A 152 12.97 -26.47 -11.56
N ILE A 153 12.45 -25.60 -10.66
CA ILE A 153 11.07 -25.73 -10.17
C ILE A 153 10.05 -25.52 -11.30
N GLY A 154 10.41 -24.69 -12.28
CA GLY A 154 9.58 -24.35 -13.42
C GLY A 154 8.55 -23.26 -13.14
N TYR A 155 8.29 -22.43 -14.15
CA TYR A 155 7.47 -21.21 -14.03
C TYR A 155 6.05 -21.47 -13.54
N ALA A 156 5.37 -22.53 -14.01
CA ALA A 156 3.98 -22.81 -13.62
C ALA A 156 3.87 -23.19 -12.14
N GLY A 157 4.70 -24.13 -11.67
CA GLY A 157 4.72 -24.60 -10.29
C GLY A 157 5.16 -23.49 -9.32
N GLY A 158 6.23 -22.78 -9.66
CA GLY A 158 6.76 -21.66 -8.92
C GLY A 158 5.73 -20.52 -8.80
N SER A 159 5.09 -20.15 -9.90
CA SER A 159 4.05 -19.11 -9.91
C SER A 159 2.84 -19.48 -9.05
N LEU A 160 2.35 -20.72 -9.10
CA LEU A 160 1.23 -21.17 -8.27
C LEU A 160 1.59 -21.15 -6.78
N LEU A 161 2.78 -21.63 -6.42
CA LEU A 161 3.27 -21.59 -5.04
C LEU A 161 3.39 -20.14 -4.53
N LEU A 162 4.01 -19.26 -5.32
CA LEU A 162 4.17 -17.85 -4.96
C LEU A 162 2.83 -17.11 -4.88
N LEU A 163 1.88 -17.42 -5.79
CA LEU A 163 0.52 -16.90 -5.69
C LEU A 163 -0.15 -17.34 -4.37
N ALA A 164 -0.01 -18.60 -3.99
CA ALA A 164 -0.52 -19.09 -2.71
C ALA A 164 0.14 -18.37 -1.52
N CYS A 165 1.45 -18.07 -1.58
CA CYS A 165 2.16 -17.28 -0.57
C CYS A 165 1.65 -15.84 -0.50
N VAL A 166 1.41 -15.17 -1.64
CA VAL A 166 0.82 -13.82 -1.70
C VAL A 166 -0.58 -13.82 -1.08
N LEU A 167 -1.45 -14.71 -1.51
CA LEU A 167 -2.82 -14.79 -1.00
C LEU A 167 -2.84 -15.18 0.48
N GLY A 168 -1.96 -16.10 0.89
CA GLY A 168 -1.78 -16.50 2.29
C GLY A 168 -1.31 -15.34 3.16
N SER A 169 -0.32 -14.57 2.73
CA SER A 169 0.17 -13.40 3.47
C SER A 169 -0.90 -12.31 3.59
N LEU A 170 -1.63 -12.01 2.52
CA LEU A 170 -2.77 -11.09 2.54
C LEU A 170 -3.91 -11.60 3.44
N GLY A 171 -4.21 -12.90 3.40
CA GLY A 171 -5.23 -13.53 4.25
C GLY A 171 -4.87 -13.47 5.73
N LEU A 172 -3.61 -13.77 6.09
CA LEU A 172 -3.09 -13.65 7.45
C LEU A 172 -3.10 -12.20 7.94
N TRP A 173 -2.69 -11.26 7.08
CA TRP A 173 -2.77 -9.84 7.39
C TRP A 173 -4.21 -9.40 7.64
N TYR A 174 -5.13 -9.76 6.74
CA TYR A 174 -6.55 -9.45 6.91
C TYR A 174 -7.14 -10.04 8.21
N ARG A 175 -6.81 -11.28 8.54
CA ARG A 175 -7.26 -11.92 9.79
C ARG A 175 -6.69 -11.26 11.04
N SER A 176 -5.46 -10.72 10.95
CA SER A 176 -4.78 -10.05 12.05
C SER A 176 -5.30 -8.64 12.31
N GLU A 177 -5.51 -7.87 11.25
CA GLU A 177 -5.73 -6.41 11.33
C GLU A 177 -7.12 -5.98 10.81
N GLY A 178 -7.90 -6.89 10.24
CA GLY A 178 -9.23 -6.61 9.67
C GLY A 178 -9.21 -5.84 8.36
N THR A 179 -8.03 -5.46 7.87
CA THR A 179 -7.86 -4.72 6.61
C THR A 179 -6.47 -4.97 6.03
N VAL A 180 -6.37 -4.91 4.71
CA VAL A 180 -5.10 -4.94 3.95
C VAL A 180 -4.84 -3.60 3.24
N SER A 181 -5.42 -2.52 3.74
CA SER A 181 -5.25 -1.18 3.17
C SER A 181 -3.86 -0.64 3.45
N VAL A 182 -3.19 -0.15 2.41
CA VAL A 182 -1.86 0.46 2.53
C VAL A 182 -1.88 1.77 3.33
N ASN A 183 -3.04 2.41 3.45
CA ASN A 183 -3.21 3.60 4.26
C ASN A 183 -3.11 3.33 5.78
N THR A 184 -3.18 2.05 6.19
CA THR A 184 -3.05 1.65 7.61
C THR A 184 -1.65 1.20 7.98
N VAL A 185 -0.68 1.23 7.06
CA VAL A 185 0.70 0.79 7.27
C VAL A 185 1.45 1.82 8.11
N SER A 186 1.42 1.65 9.42
CA SER A 186 1.99 2.60 10.39
C SER A 186 2.60 1.94 11.62
N THR A 187 2.28 0.66 11.89
CA THR A 187 2.81 -0.09 13.02
C THR A 187 3.80 -1.15 12.55
N PRO A 188 4.82 -1.52 13.36
CA PRO A 188 5.82 -2.52 12.97
C PRO A 188 5.23 -3.84 12.49
N ARG A 189 4.12 -4.28 13.12
CA ARG A 189 3.44 -5.53 12.75
C ARG A 189 2.78 -5.44 11.37
N VAL A 190 2.08 -4.35 11.08
CA VAL A 190 1.44 -4.12 9.77
C VAL A 190 2.50 -3.93 8.68
N GLU A 191 3.61 -3.25 9.00
CA GLU A 191 4.73 -3.10 8.09
C GLU A 191 5.41 -4.44 7.77
N ALA A 192 5.54 -5.35 8.75
CA ALA A 192 6.08 -6.67 8.50
C ALA A 192 5.19 -7.47 7.51
N PHE A 193 3.86 -7.47 7.70
CA PHE A 193 2.93 -8.07 6.72
C PHE A 193 3.08 -7.43 5.34
N TYR A 194 3.16 -6.09 5.28
CA TYR A 194 3.32 -5.35 4.04
C TYR A 194 4.58 -5.76 3.28
N TRP A 195 5.74 -5.77 3.92
CA TRP A 195 7.01 -6.10 3.27
C TRP A 195 7.10 -7.57 2.87
N VAL A 196 6.57 -8.49 3.69
CA VAL A 196 6.48 -9.92 3.34
C VAL A 196 5.59 -10.13 2.11
N THR A 197 4.41 -9.51 2.09
CA THR A 197 3.49 -9.60 0.94
C THR A 197 4.12 -9.02 -0.32
N ILE A 198 4.81 -7.87 -0.21
CA ILE A 198 5.54 -7.27 -1.32
C ILE A 198 6.60 -8.22 -1.85
N THR A 199 7.42 -8.83 -0.99
CA THR A 199 8.50 -9.72 -1.41
C THR A 199 7.95 -10.90 -2.21
N PHE A 200 6.92 -11.58 -1.72
CA PHE A 200 6.26 -12.66 -2.49
C PHE A 200 5.68 -12.16 -3.80
N SER A 201 5.04 -11.00 -3.81
CA SER A 201 4.47 -10.39 -5.01
C SER A 201 5.54 -10.05 -6.05
N GLN A 202 6.70 -9.56 -5.62
CA GLN A 202 7.80 -9.23 -6.53
C GLN A 202 8.40 -10.49 -7.17
N THR A 203 8.63 -11.53 -6.37
CA THR A 203 9.13 -12.83 -6.89
C THR A 203 8.12 -13.48 -7.84
N LEU A 204 6.83 -13.49 -7.46
CA LEU A 204 5.75 -13.98 -8.34
C LEU A 204 5.72 -13.27 -9.68
N GLY A 205 5.90 -11.94 -9.66
CA GLY A 205 5.79 -11.14 -10.87
C GLY A 205 6.91 -11.42 -11.87
N THR A 206 8.13 -11.74 -11.42
CA THR A 206 9.21 -12.21 -12.31
C THR A 206 8.83 -13.53 -12.95
N ALA A 207 8.49 -14.53 -12.15
CA ALA A 207 8.08 -15.86 -12.66
C ALA A 207 6.92 -15.77 -13.65
N LEU A 208 5.94 -14.88 -13.43
CA LEU A 208 4.83 -14.65 -14.37
C LEU A 208 5.29 -13.95 -15.65
N GLY A 209 6.23 -12.99 -15.55
CA GLY A 209 6.79 -12.28 -16.70
C GLY A 209 7.53 -13.24 -17.63
N ASP A 210 8.43 -14.04 -17.06
CA ASP A 210 9.21 -15.05 -17.77
C ASP A 210 8.30 -16.12 -18.37
N TRP A 211 7.33 -16.61 -17.59
CA TRP A 211 6.38 -17.59 -18.09
C TRP A 211 5.58 -17.07 -19.30
N ALA A 212 5.12 -15.82 -19.25
CA ALA A 212 4.39 -15.21 -20.36
C ALA A 212 5.28 -15.06 -21.61
N ALA A 213 6.54 -14.67 -21.43
CA ALA A 213 7.50 -14.55 -22.52
C ALA A 213 7.80 -15.91 -23.16
N ASP A 214 8.08 -16.93 -22.36
CA ASP A 214 8.41 -18.29 -22.82
C ASP A 214 7.20 -19.05 -23.37
N ALA A 215 5.98 -18.69 -22.96
CA ALA A 215 4.73 -19.23 -23.50
C ALA A 215 4.41 -18.75 -24.93
N GLY A 216 5.34 -18.04 -25.57
CA GLY A 216 5.24 -17.61 -26.99
C GLY A 216 4.77 -16.16 -27.17
N LEU A 217 4.50 -15.41 -26.10
CA LEU A 217 4.18 -13.98 -26.21
C LEU A 217 5.43 -13.13 -26.48
N GLY A 218 6.60 -13.62 -26.08
CA GLY A 218 7.82 -12.83 -26.05
C GLY A 218 7.74 -11.62 -25.12
N TYR A 219 8.81 -10.86 -24.99
CA TYR A 219 8.87 -9.73 -24.06
C TYR A 219 7.87 -8.62 -24.42
N ARG A 220 7.69 -8.31 -25.71
CA ARG A 220 6.72 -7.30 -26.18
C ARG A 220 5.28 -7.73 -25.91
N GLY A 221 4.94 -8.96 -26.21
CA GLY A 221 3.59 -9.50 -25.96
C GLY A 221 3.27 -9.58 -24.49
N GLY A 222 4.22 -9.98 -23.64
CA GLY A 222 4.10 -9.96 -22.19
C GLY A 222 3.86 -8.55 -21.66
N ALA A 223 4.65 -7.56 -22.10
CA ALA A 223 4.47 -6.15 -21.71
C ALA A 223 3.09 -5.61 -22.12
N LEU A 224 2.62 -5.93 -23.33
CA LEU A 224 1.28 -5.54 -23.80
C LEU A 224 0.18 -6.22 -22.97
N LEU A 225 0.32 -7.51 -22.66
CA LEU A 225 -0.65 -8.25 -21.83
C LEU A 225 -0.77 -7.63 -20.44
N PHE A 226 0.35 -7.49 -19.72
CA PHE A 226 0.31 -6.96 -18.37
C PHE A 226 -0.05 -5.48 -18.33
N GLY A 227 0.34 -4.69 -19.34
CA GLY A 227 -0.10 -3.31 -19.51
C GLY A 227 -1.61 -3.21 -19.74
N ALA A 228 -2.19 -4.06 -20.59
CA ALA A 228 -3.63 -4.11 -20.80
C ALA A 228 -4.39 -4.51 -19.53
N LEU A 229 -3.88 -5.48 -18.76
CA LEU A 229 -4.48 -5.87 -17.48
C LEU A 229 -4.43 -4.72 -16.47
N LEU A 230 -3.36 -3.93 -16.41
CA LEU A 230 -3.29 -2.73 -15.57
C LEU A 230 -4.30 -1.67 -16.00
N ILE A 231 -4.48 -1.45 -17.29
CA ILE A 231 -5.52 -0.55 -17.82
C ILE A 231 -6.91 -1.03 -17.41
N LEU A 232 -7.17 -2.34 -17.45
CA LEU A 232 -8.45 -2.91 -16.99
C LEU A 232 -8.67 -2.68 -15.49
N VAL A 233 -7.64 -2.83 -14.66
CA VAL A 233 -7.73 -2.50 -13.22
C VAL A 233 -8.00 -1.00 -13.02
N ALA A 234 -7.36 -0.13 -13.79
CA ALA A 234 -7.62 1.32 -13.76
C ALA A 234 -9.07 1.64 -14.18
N ILE A 235 -9.57 1.01 -15.23
CA ILE A 235 -10.98 1.15 -15.65
C ILE A 235 -11.92 0.65 -14.55
N ALA A 236 -11.61 -0.50 -13.94
CA ALA A 236 -12.40 -1.05 -12.84
C ALA A 236 -12.47 -0.10 -11.65
N TYR A 237 -11.38 0.62 -11.34
CA TYR A 237 -11.35 1.63 -10.28
C TYR A 237 -12.38 2.76 -10.51
N TYR A 238 -12.57 3.21 -11.75
CA TYR A 238 -13.53 4.29 -12.07
C TYR A 238 -14.95 3.80 -12.36
N ARG A 239 -15.11 2.51 -12.72
CA ARG A 239 -16.41 2.00 -13.22
C ARG A 239 -17.07 0.99 -12.29
N THR A 240 -16.38 0.47 -11.27
CA THR A 240 -16.92 -0.56 -10.39
C THR A 240 -16.90 -0.13 -8.92
N ARG A 241 -17.56 -0.91 -8.06
CA ARG A 241 -17.56 -0.72 -6.61
C ARG A 241 -16.61 -1.68 -5.88
N ILE A 242 -15.65 -2.26 -6.59
CA ILE A 242 -14.63 -3.13 -5.98
C ILE A 242 -13.83 -2.32 -4.95
N ALA A 243 -13.53 -2.93 -3.81
CA ALA A 243 -12.80 -2.27 -2.74
C ALA A 243 -11.44 -1.72 -3.23
N PRO A 244 -11.10 -0.45 -2.96
CA PRO A 244 -9.84 0.17 -3.43
C PRO A 244 -8.60 -0.60 -3.02
N ALA A 245 -8.60 -1.23 -1.82
CA ALA A 245 -7.49 -2.07 -1.37
C ALA A 245 -7.29 -3.30 -2.27
N THR A 246 -8.36 -3.94 -2.74
CA THR A 246 -8.28 -5.07 -3.67
C THR A 246 -7.69 -4.63 -5.01
N LEU A 247 -8.18 -3.52 -5.58
CA LEU A 247 -7.67 -2.97 -6.84
C LEU A 247 -6.21 -2.53 -6.72
N PHE A 248 -5.83 -1.97 -5.57
CA PHE A 248 -4.43 -1.63 -5.28
C PHE A 248 -3.54 -2.89 -5.36
N TRP A 249 -3.89 -3.97 -4.68
CA TRP A 249 -3.09 -5.19 -4.69
C TRP A 249 -3.06 -5.86 -6.06
N MET A 250 -4.17 -5.85 -6.80
CA MET A 250 -4.20 -6.32 -8.19
C MET A 250 -3.23 -5.52 -9.07
N ALA A 251 -3.30 -4.19 -9.02
CA ALA A 251 -2.38 -3.33 -9.77
C ALA A 251 -0.93 -3.53 -9.31
N PHE A 252 -0.70 -3.60 -7.99
CA PHE A 252 0.64 -3.77 -7.42
C PHE A 252 1.32 -5.06 -7.88
N ILE A 253 0.57 -6.18 -7.89
CA ILE A 253 1.04 -7.47 -8.39
C ILE A 253 1.34 -7.39 -9.90
N LEU A 254 0.44 -6.79 -10.69
CA LEU A 254 0.57 -6.71 -12.15
C LEU A 254 1.69 -5.77 -12.63
N THR A 255 2.08 -4.75 -11.84
CA THR A 255 3.21 -3.90 -12.21
C THR A 255 4.53 -4.65 -12.25
N ARG A 256 4.66 -5.77 -11.54
CA ARG A 256 5.92 -6.50 -11.48
C ARG A 256 6.21 -7.32 -12.76
N PRO A 257 5.28 -8.18 -13.25
CA PRO A 257 5.51 -8.86 -14.53
C PRO A 257 5.59 -7.87 -15.71
N LEU A 258 4.87 -6.73 -15.66
CA LEU A 258 5.06 -5.65 -16.62
C LEU A 258 6.51 -5.13 -16.59
N GLY A 259 7.04 -4.82 -15.41
CA GLY A 259 8.41 -4.32 -15.25
C GLY A 259 9.45 -5.35 -15.69
N ALA A 260 9.24 -6.63 -15.41
CA ALA A 260 10.11 -7.73 -15.87
C ALA A 260 10.17 -7.77 -17.39
N THR A 261 9.01 -7.91 -18.05
CA THR A 261 8.95 -8.00 -19.52
C THR A 261 9.45 -6.74 -20.23
N VAL A 262 9.28 -5.55 -19.62
CA VAL A 262 9.86 -4.30 -20.15
C VAL A 262 11.36 -4.24 -19.92
N GLY A 263 11.87 -4.71 -18.79
CA GLY A 263 13.31 -4.80 -18.51
C GLY A 263 14.02 -5.73 -19.49
N ASP A 264 13.48 -6.92 -19.65
CA ASP A 264 13.96 -7.89 -20.64
C ASP A 264 13.89 -7.36 -22.07
N PHE A 265 12.80 -6.66 -22.41
CA PHE A 265 12.70 -6.03 -23.73
C PHE A 265 13.83 -5.01 -23.97
N PHE A 266 14.30 -4.31 -22.96
CA PHE A 266 15.43 -3.39 -23.10
C PHE A 266 16.76 -4.12 -23.25
N ASP A 267 17.03 -5.17 -22.48
CA ASP A 267 18.37 -5.71 -22.34
C ASP A 267 18.64 -7.02 -23.08
N LYS A 268 17.60 -7.77 -23.48
CA LYS A 268 17.77 -9.01 -24.23
C LYS A 268 18.20 -8.77 -25.68
N PRO A 269 18.86 -9.74 -26.30
CA PRO A 269 19.32 -9.63 -27.68
C PRO A 269 18.19 -9.37 -28.68
N ILE A 270 18.51 -8.68 -29.79
CA ILE A 270 17.56 -8.41 -30.88
C ILE A 270 16.99 -9.74 -31.44
N ALA A 271 17.81 -10.80 -31.51
CA ALA A 271 17.39 -12.11 -31.94
C ALA A 271 16.30 -12.74 -31.07
N GLU A 272 16.23 -12.36 -29.78
CA GLU A 272 15.22 -12.77 -28.82
C GLU A 272 14.07 -11.75 -28.70
N GLY A 273 14.05 -10.76 -29.58
CA GLY A 273 13.00 -9.72 -29.61
C GLY A 273 13.25 -8.52 -28.69
N GLY A 274 14.43 -8.40 -28.07
CA GLY A 274 14.86 -7.27 -27.24
C GLY A 274 15.48 -6.12 -28.04
N LEU A 275 15.94 -5.08 -27.34
CA LEU A 275 16.64 -3.92 -27.91
C LEU A 275 18.16 -4.00 -27.77
N ASN A 276 18.69 -5.00 -27.08
CA ASN A 276 20.12 -5.21 -26.82
C ASN A 276 20.84 -4.00 -26.16
N VAL A 277 20.13 -3.26 -25.29
CA VAL A 277 20.75 -2.23 -24.47
C VAL A 277 21.54 -2.92 -23.36
N SER A 278 22.77 -2.47 -23.11
CA SER A 278 23.56 -3.10 -22.02
C SER A 278 22.84 -2.96 -20.67
N ARG A 279 22.76 -4.05 -19.90
CA ARG A 279 22.07 -4.10 -18.60
C ARG A 279 22.53 -3.01 -17.63
N PRO A 280 23.85 -2.76 -17.44
CA PRO A 280 24.29 -1.68 -16.56
C PRO A 280 23.83 -0.30 -17.02
N LEU A 281 23.81 -0.03 -18.35
CA LEU A 281 23.35 1.23 -18.90
C LEU A 281 21.85 1.41 -18.71
N ALA A 282 21.03 0.39 -19.00
CA ALA A 282 19.60 0.41 -18.76
C ALA A 282 19.29 0.64 -17.27
N THR A 283 19.99 -0.08 -16.39
CA THR A 283 19.87 0.07 -14.93
C THR A 283 20.19 1.51 -14.49
N ALA A 284 21.30 2.10 -14.99
CA ALA A 284 21.70 3.46 -14.65
C ALA A 284 20.70 4.53 -15.12
N ILE A 285 20.18 4.39 -16.35
CA ILE A 285 19.18 5.31 -16.91
C ILE A 285 17.89 5.26 -16.10
N ILE A 286 17.39 4.06 -15.79
CA ILE A 286 16.16 3.88 -15.02
C ILE A 286 16.34 4.37 -13.58
N ALA A 287 17.49 4.11 -12.96
CA ALA A 287 17.81 4.63 -11.63
C ALA A 287 17.82 6.16 -11.60
N ALA A 288 18.46 6.80 -12.58
CA ALA A 288 18.45 8.27 -12.72
C ALA A 288 17.02 8.81 -12.92
N PHE A 289 16.20 8.14 -13.73
CA PHE A 289 14.79 8.48 -13.91
C PHE A 289 13.99 8.41 -12.61
N ILE A 290 14.17 7.31 -11.83
CA ILE A 290 13.50 7.15 -10.53
C ILE A 290 13.90 8.27 -9.57
N VAL A 291 15.21 8.58 -9.46
CA VAL A 291 15.69 9.66 -8.60
C VAL A 291 15.11 11.01 -9.04
N ALA A 292 15.08 11.30 -10.34
CA ALA A 292 14.46 12.51 -10.87
C ALA A 292 12.96 12.55 -10.51
N CYS A 293 12.23 11.46 -10.66
CA CYS A 293 10.82 11.40 -10.28
C CYS A 293 10.61 11.64 -8.78
N ILE A 294 11.45 11.04 -7.90
CA ILE A 294 11.35 11.25 -6.44
C ILE A 294 11.59 12.72 -6.07
N LEU A 295 12.51 13.40 -6.77
CA LEU A 295 12.84 14.80 -6.52
C LEU A 295 11.81 15.78 -7.10
N LEU A 296 11.24 15.46 -8.27
CA LEU A 296 10.35 16.37 -9.00
C LEU A 296 8.87 16.18 -8.67
N ILE A 297 8.46 14.94 -8.30
CA ILE A 297 7.07 14.63 -7.95
C ILE A 297 6.93 14.72 -6.42
N PRO A 298 6.00 15.53 -5.89
CA PRO A 298 5.79 15.62 -4.45
C PRO A 298 5.49 14.26 -3.82
N GLN A 299 6.34 13.82 -2.90
CA GLN A 299 6.19 12.56 -2.17
C GLN A 299 5.54 12.84 -0.81
N ARG A 300 4.26 12.50 -0.67
CA ARG A 300 3.53 12.66 0.59
C ARG A 300 3.24 11.30 1.20
N ALA A 301 3.20 11.24 2.53
CA ALA A 301 2.70 10.05 3.23
C ALA A 301 1.22 9.83 2.93
N GLY A 302 0.80 8.58 2.76
CA GLY A 302 -0.60 8.23 2.59
C GLY A 302 -1.43 8.64 3.83
N THR A 303 -2.68 9.07 3.61
CA THR A 303 -3.58 9.51 4.69
C THR A 303 -4.19 8.30 5.39
N HIS A 304 -4.01 8.22 6.72
CA HIS A 304 -4.68 7.19 7.52
C HIS A 304 -6.18 7.49 7.60
N PRO A 305 -7.09 6.48 7.49
CA PRO A 305 -8.54 6.70 7.55
C PRO A 305 -9.05 7.43 8.80
N GLY A 306 -8.28 7.40 9.91
CA GLY A 306 -8.58 8.13 11.15
C GLY A 306 -8.20 9.61 11.15
N SER A 307 -7.46 10.11 10.16
CA SER A 307 -7.01 11.51 10.11
C SER A 307 -7.98 12.45 9.36
N ALA A 308 -9.05 11.92 8.77
CA ALA A 308 -9.95 12.67 7.90
C ALA A 308 -11.03 13.49 8.62
N SER A 309 -11.06 13.56 9.97
CA SER A 309 -12.13 14.24 10.71
C SER A 309 -11.80 15.62 11.30
N ALA A 310 -10.60 16.14 11.08
CA ALA A 310 -10.20 17.45 11.63
C ALA A 310 -9.92 18.46 10.51
N GLY A 311 -10.95 19.06 9.93
CA GLY A 311 -10.83 20.32 9.24
C GLY A 311 -11.09 20.34 7.73
N SER A 312 -12.35 20.31 7.37
CA SER A 312 -12.82 21.07 6.18
C SER A 312 -14.19 21.65 6.49
N PRO A 313 -14.33 22.98 6.64
CA PRO A 313 -15.66 23.59 6.59
C PRO A 313 -16.19 23.39 5.18
N ARG A 314 -17.32 22.70 5.07
CA ARG A 314 -18.07 22.65 3.81
C ARG A 314 -18.44 24.09 3.41
N ARG A 315 -17.93 24.54 2.30
CA ARG A 315 -18.47 25.67 1.56
C ARG A 315 -19.47 25.15 0.53
#